data_7926a06947c1781512d4cd9831cb9a5d
#
_entry.id   7926a06947c1781512d4cd9831cb9a5d
#
_cell.length_a   1.000
_cell.length_b   1.000
_cell.length_c   1.000
_cell.angle_alpha   90.00
_cell.angle_beta   90.00
_cell.angle_gamma   90.00
#
_symmetry.space_group_name_H-M   'P 1'
#
loop_
_entity.id
_entity.type
_entity.pdbx_description
1 polymer ?
#
loop_
_entity_poly.entity_id
_entity_poly.type
_entity_poly.pdbx_seq_one_letter_code
_entity_poly.pdbx_strand_id
1 'polypeptide(L)'
;YLSLENAEEVWNFCNNRLNSDGLSSRKLIEMSKVEVICTTDDPVDSLYWHKKLREDKFKVKVLPTWRPDKALQIEKDGFLDYLTVLSSASGVEITDFASLVDALRIRLEFFVKNGCKVSDHGLTYIMYENYNENEVNEIIKKKIKGELLTEIEQRKYKTAFMVAMGKEYACKNLVMQLHYGVIRDLNKKIYD
;
A
#
# COMPACT_ATOMS: atom_id res chain seq x y z
N TYR A 1 20.83 29.56 8.92
CA TYR A 1 19.39 29.32 8.98
C TYR A 1 18.73 29.88 7.73
N LEU A 2 17.72 29.19 7.18
CA LEU A 2 16.97 29.66 6.02
C LEU A 2 16.07 30.85 6.43
N SER A 3 16.12 31.95 5.65
CA SER A 3 15.28 33.13 5.81
C SER A 3 14.80 33.62 4.45
N LEU A 4 13.85 34.55 4.42
CA LEU A 4 13.40 35.15 3.17
C LEU A 4 14.53 35.92 2.46
N GLU A 5 15.48 36.47 3.20
CA GLU A 5 16.60 37.27 2.66
C GLU A 5 17.64 36.39 1.96
N ASN A 6 17.85 35.15 2.42
CA ASN A 6 18.86 34.24 1.84
C ASN A 6 18.27 33.07 1.06
N ALA A 7 16.96 33.04 0.89
CA ALA A 7 16.27 31.91 0.26
C ALA A 7 16.77 31.65 -1.18
N GLU A 8 16.98 32.70 -1.96
CA GLU A 8 17.48 32.60 -3.34
C GLU A 8 18.93 32.12 -3.40
N GLU A 9 19.78 32.61 -2.51
CA GLU A 9 21.18 32.17 -2.41
C GLU A 9 21.25 30.67 -2.06
N VAL A 10 20.48 30.24 -1.05
CA VAL A 10 20.43 28.82 -0.64
C VAL A 10 19.85 27.95 -1.75
N TRP A 11 18.81 28.41 -2.44
CA TRP A 11 18.24 27.73 -3.60
C TRP A 11 19.29 27.50 -4.70
N ASN A 12 19.98 28.57 -5.10
CA ASN A 12 21.02 28.49 -6.12
C ASN A 12 22.20 27.60 -5.70
N PHE A 13 22.63 27.71 -4.46
CA PHE A 13 23.66 26.83 -3.90
C PHE A 13 23.26 25.36 -3.97
N CYS A 14 22.06 25.01 -3.51
CA CYS A 14 21.56 23.64 -3.54
C CYS A 14 21.44 23.08 -4.98
N ASN A 15 20.89 23.88 -5.90
CA ASN A 15 20.76 23.46 -7.30
C ASN A 15 22.13 23.26 -7.97
N ASN A 16 23.07 24.14 -7.71
CA ASN A 16 24.44 24.00 -8.23
C ASN A 16 25.10 22.71 -7.71
N ARG A 17 24.95 22.41 -6.42
CA ARG A 17 25.46 21.17 -5.82
C ARG A 17 24.79 19.93 -6.42
N LEU A 18 23.46 19.92 -6.56
CA LEU A 18 22.72 18.81 -7.15
C LEU A 18 23.11 18.54 -8.61
N ASN A 19 23.43 19.60 -9.36
CA ASN A 19 23.77 19.47 -10.78
C ASN A 19 25.26 19.20 -11.04
N SER A 20 26.16 19.65 -10.17
CA SER A 20 27.62 19.58 -10.42
C SER A 20 28.32 18.37 -9.82
N ASP A 21 27.88 17.89 -8.67
CA ASP A 21 28.61 16.89 -7.89
C ASP A 21 28.11 15.45 -8.09
N GLY A 22 27.29 15.19 -9.10
CA GLY A 22 26.73 13.88 -9.35
C GLY A 22 25.83 13.38 -8.20
N LEU A 23 25.19 14.30 -7.48
CA LEU A 23 24.31 14.01 -6.35
C LEU A 23 22.94 13.49 -6.84
N SER A 24 22.94 12.28 -7.38
CA SER A 24 21.69 11.56 -7.68
C SER A 24 20.98 11.14 -6.39
N SER A 25 19.69 10.82 -6.48
CA SER A 25 18.93 10.25 -5.35
C SER A 25 19.62 9.03 -4.75
N ARG A 26 20.18 8.14 -5.58
CA ARG A 26 20.97 6.98 -5.13
C ARG A 26 22.19 7.40 -4.32
N LYS A 27 22.91 8.43 -4.79
CA LYS A 27 24.10 8.93 -4.09
C LYS A 27 23.76 9.56 -2.75
N LEU A 28 22.68 10.33 -2.66
CA LEU A 28 22.20 10.91 -1.41
C LEU A 28 21.82 9.85 -0.39
N ILE A 29 21.13 8.79 -0.83
CA ILE A 29 20.78 7.63 0.00
C ILE A 29 22.03 6.93 0.54
N GLU A 30 23.02 6.68 -0.32
CA GLU A 30 24.31 6.08 0.08
C GLU A 30 25.08 6.97 1.07
N MET A 31 25.14 8.27 0.83
CA MET A 31 25.78 9.23 1.74
C MET A 31 25.11 9.30 3.11
N SER A 32 23.80 9.07 3.16
CA SER A 32 23.03 9.00 4.39
C SER A 32 23.20 7.66 5.13
N LYS A 33 24.05 6.76 4.62
CA LYS A 33 24.34 5.44 5.20
C LYS A 33 23.07 4.59 5.42
N VAL A 34 22.12 4.71 4.52
CA VAL A 34 20.91 3.89 4.53
C VAL A 34 21.27 2.47 4.11
N GLU A 35 20.85 1.47 4.88
CA GLU A 35 21.10 0.05 4.58
C GLU A 35 19.90 -0.59 3.86
N VAL A 36 18.70 -0.23 4.26
CA VAL A 36 17.45 -0.80 3.75
C VAL A 36 16.41 0.29 3.56
N ILE A 37 15.68 0.21 2.45
CA ILE A 37 14.48 1.01 2.17
C ILE A 37 13.34 0.03 1.96
N CYS A 38 12.23 0.23 2.68
CA CYS A 38 10.96 -0.43 2.42
C CYS A 38 10.03 0.59 1.75
N THR A 39 9.61 0.29 0.54
CA THR A 39 8.69 1.13 -0.23
C THR A 39 7.23 0.90 0.20
N THR A 40 6.28 1.50 -0.46
CA THR A 40 4.85 1.24 -0.24
C THR A 40 4.24 0.86 -1.58
N ASP A 41 3.87 -0.41 -1.73
CA ASP A 41 3.51 -0.97 -3.04
C ASP A 41 2.14 -1.65 -3.00
N ASP A 42 1.37 -1.41 -4.06
CA ASP A 42 0.05 -1.98 -4.23
C ASP A 42 0.16 -3.47 -4.67
N PRO A 43 -0.75 -4.36 -4.24
CA PRO A 43 -0.80 -5.76 -4.68
C PRO A 43 -0.65 -6.00 -6.18
N VAL A 44 -1.11 -5.09 -7.01
CA VAL A 44 -1.05 -5.23 -8.48
C VAL A 44 0.28 -4.78 -9.09
N ASP A 45 1.20 -4.22 -8.29
CA ASP A 45 2.49 -3.73 -8.78
C ASP A 45 3.36 -4.88 -9.32
N SER A 46 4.00 -4.65 -10.44
CA SER A 46 4.92 -5.60 -11.08
C SER A 46 6.27 -5.73 -10.38
N LEU A 47 6.57 -4.82 -9.46
CA LEU A 47 7.85 -4.65 -8.78
C LEU A 47 9.03 -4.48 -9.76
N TYR A 48 8.76 -3.88 -10.92
CA TYR A 48 9.76 -3.69 -11.97
C TYR A 48 10.98 -2.92 -11.46
N TRP A 49 10.76 -1.81 -10.75
CA TRP A 49 11.86 -0.98 -10.25
C TRP A 49 12.68 -1.66 -9.15
N HIS A 50 12.07 -2.50 -8.33
CA HIS A 50 12.79 -3.33 -7.35
C HIS A 50 13.73 -4.32 -8.03
N LYS A 51 13.26 -4.97 -9.10
CA LYS A 51 14.07 -5.88 -9.91
C LYS A 51 15.20 -5.14 -10.60
N LYS A 52 14.90 -3.99 -11.20
CA LYS A 52 15.87 -3.15 -11.89
C LYS A 52 16.99 -2.65 -10.96
N LEU A 53 16.66 -2.21 -9.74
CA LEU A 53 17.66 -1.80 -8.75
C LEU A 53 18.58 -2.95 -8.32
N ARG A 54 18.06 -4.17 -8.23
CA ARG A 54 18.86 -5.37 -7.97
C ARG A 54 19.79 -5.71 -9.12
N GLU A 55 19.31 -5.64 -10.36
CA GLU A 55 20.11 -5.84 -11.58
C GLU A 55 21.23 -4.81 -11.69
N ASP A 56 20.94 -3.56 -11.38
CA ASP A 56 21.90 -2.44 -11.33
C ASP A 56 22.90 -2.57 -10.17
N LYS A 57 22.76 -3.60 -9.32
CA LYS A 57 23.60 -3.82 -8.12
C LYS A 57 23.66 -2.61 -7.19
N PHE A 58 22.50 -1.92 -7.02
CA PHE A 58 22.41 -0.83 -6.07
C PHE A 58 22.74 -1.34 -4.66
N LYS A 59 23.64 -0.64 -3.96
CA LYS A 59 24.19 -1.10 -2.67
C LYS A 59 23.16 -1.19 -1.57
N VAL A 60 22.17 -0.29 -1.59
CA VAL A 60 21.10 -0.23 -0.60
C VAL A 60 20.00 -1.23 -1.00
N LYS A 61 19.57 -2.03 -0.04
CA LYS A 61 18.47 -2.97 -0.27
C LYS A 61 17.15 -2.20 -0.37
N VAL A 62 16.47 -2.28 -1.53
CA VAL A 62 15.14 -1.71 -1.72
C VAL A 62 14.14 -2.87 -1.79
N LEU A 63 13.29 -2.97 -0.78
CA LEU A 63 12.35 -4.06 -0.58
C LEU A 63 10.91 -3.55 -0.71
N PRO A 64 10.02 -4.32 -1.36
CA PRO A 64 8.63 -3.95 -1.41
C PRO A 64 7.94 -4.11 -0.06
N THR A 65 7.00 -3.23 0.24
CA THR A 65 6.07 -3.36 1.36
C THR A 65 4.66 -3.56 0.82
N TRP A 66 3.97 -4.55 1.35
CA TRP A 66 2.64 -4.93 0.93
C TRP A 66 1.57 -3.98 1.49
N ARG A 67 0.86 -3.24 0.62
CA ARG A 67 -0.21 -2.32 1.03
C ARG A 67 -1.52 -2.55 0.25
N PRO A 68 -2.41 -3.42 0.74
CA PRO A 68 -3.64 -3.79 0.05
C PRO A 68 -4.83 -2.87 0.36
N ASP A 69 -4.60 -1.61 0.68
CA ASP A 69 -5.64 -0.68 1.15
C ASP A 69 -6.78 -0.48 0.15
N LYS A 70 -6.50 -0.56 -1.17
CA LYS A 70 -7.55 -0.44 -2.18
C LYS A 70 -8.53 -1.61 -2.16
N ALA A 71 -8.04 -2.81 -1.80
CA ALA A 71 -8.90 -3.98 -1.59
C ALA A 71 -9.67 -3.91 -0.26
N LEU A 72 -9.19 -3.17 0.73
CA LEU A 72 -9.87 -2.96 2.01
C LEU A 72 -11.03 -1.94 1.90
N GLN A 73 -10.87 -0.92 1.04
CA GLN A 73 -11.75 0.25 0.98
C GLN A 73 -12.98 0.01 0.10
N ILE A 74 -13.82 -0.97 0.47
CA ILE A 74 -15.00 -1.42 -0.30
C ILE A 74 -16.01 -0.29 -0.58
N GLU A 75 -16.04 0.75 0.25
CA GLU A 75 -16.93 1.91 0.10
C GLU A 75 -16.47 2.90 -1.00
N LYS A 76 -15.22 2.85 -1.38
CA LYS A 76 -14.66 3.84 -2.32
C LYS A 76 -15.12 3.61 -3.75
N ASP A 77 -15.24 4.72 -4.47
CA ASP A 77 -15.33 4.69 -5.93
C ASP A 77 -14.08 4.02 -6.52
N GLY A 78 -14.24 3.28 -7.59
CA GLY A 78 -13.14 2.54 -8.21
C GLY A 78 -12.77 1.21 -7.53
N PHE A 79 -13.47 0.79 -6.47
CA PHE A 79 -13.23 -0.52 -5.86
C PHE A 79 -13.43 -1.67 -6.86
N LEU A 80 -14.49 -1.63 -7.67
CA LEU A 80 -14.78 -2.66 -8.69
C LEU A 80 -13.73 -2.67 -9.81
N ASP A 81 -13.31 -1.49 -10.25
CA ASP A 81 -12.22 -1.36 -11.23
C ASP A 81 -10.92 -1.97 -10.68
N TYR A 82 -10.65 -1.71 -9.39
CA TYR A 82 -9.51 -2.32 -8.73
C TYR A 82 -9.59 -3.84 -8.66
N LEU A 83 -10.77 -4.43 -8.37
CA LEU A 83 -10.94 -5.88 -8.41
C LEU A 83 -10.64 -6.46 -9.79
N THR A 84 -11.01 -5.77 -10.86
CA THR A 84 -10.70 -6.17 -12.24
C THR A 84 -9.18 -6.19 -12.49
N VAL A 85 -8.47 -5.15 -12.04
CA VAL A 85 -7.01 -5.09 -12.17
C VAL A 85 -6.32 -6.16 -11.32
N LEU A 86 -6.80 -6.39 -10.09
CA LEU A 86 -6.28 -7.43 -9.19
C LEU A 86 -6.53 -8.83 -9.76
N SER A 87 -7.71 -9.08 -10.31
CA SER A 87 -8.06 -10.33 -11.00
C SER A 87 -7.07 -10.60 -12.14
N SER A 88 -6.83 -9.61 -12.98
CA SER A 88 -5.84 -9.71 -14.07
C SER A 88 -4.42 -9.98 -13.55
N ALA A 89 -3.99 -9.29 -12.49
CA ALA A 89 -2.64 -9.43 -11.93
C ALA A 89 -2.41 -10.76 -11.21
N SER A 90 -3.46 -11.36 -10.64
CA SER A 90 -3.41 -12.64 -9.90
C SER A 90 -3.72 -13.85 -10.76
N GLY A 91 -4.47 -13.66 -11.86
CA GLY A 91 -5.05 -14.74 -12.66
C GLY A 91 -6.26 -15.43 -12.01
N VAL A 92 -6.85 -14.81 -10.98
CA VAL A 92 -8.04 -15.32 -10.27
C VAL A 92 -9.25 -14.47 -10.62
N GLU A 93 -10.35 -15.08 -11.04
CA GLU A 93 -11.62 -14.40 -11.18
C GLU A 93 -12.23 -14.12 -9.79
N ILE A 94 -12.44 -12.83 -9.47
CA ILE A 94 -12.91 -12.40 -8.15
C ILE A 94 -14.43 -12.24 -8.21
N THR A 95 -15.14 -13.19 -7.60
CA THR A 95 -16.62 -13.23 -7.57
C THR A 95 -17.19 -13.18 -6.14
N ASP A 96 -16.34 -13.42 -5.13
CA ASP A 96 -16.71 -13.45 -3.73
C ASP A 96 -15.50 -13.14 -2.83
N PHE A 97 -15.71 -13.21 -1.52
CA PHE A 97 -14.64 -12.90 -0.56
C PHE A 97 -13.50 -13.94 -0.58
N ALA A 98 -13.83 -15.20 -0.78
CA ALA A 98 -12.82 -16.27 -0.81
C ALA A 98 -11.88 -16.09 -2.01
N SER A 99 -12.42 -15.88 -3.21
CA SER A 99 -11.64 -15.61 -4.42
C SER A 99 -10.84 -14.32 -4.35
N LEU A 100 -11.33 -13.28 -3.67
CA LEU A 100 -10.56 -12.08 -3.37
C LEU A 100 -9.35 -12.39 -2.48
N VAL A 101 -9.54 -13.16 -1.40
CA VAL A 101 -8.44 -13.58 -0.52
C VAL A 101 -7.43 -14.44 -1.28
N ASP A 102 -7.88 -15.33 -2.16
CA ASP A 102 -7.00 -16.15 -2.99
C ASP A 102 -6.16 -15.31 -3.96
N ALA A 103 -6.79 -14.32 -4.62
CA ALA A 103 -6.08 -13.38 -5.48
C ALA A 103 -5.00 -12.61 -4.71
N LEU A 104 -5.33 -12.11 -3.53
CA LEU A 104 -4.38 -11.40 -2.66
C LEU A 104 -3.26 -12.33 -2.14
N ARG A 105 -3.57 -13.58 -1.82
CA ARG A 105 -2.58 -14.58 -1.39
C ARG A 105 -1.54 -14.84 -2.48
N ILE A 106 -1.96 -15.04 -3.73
CA ILE A 106 -1.07 -15.22 -4.88
C ILE A 106 -0.17 -14.00 -5.06
N ARG A 107 -0.73 -12.80 -4.97
CA ARG A 107 0.04 -11.57 -5.08
C ARG A 107 1.01 -11.37 -3.91
N LEU A 108 0.58 -11.68 -2.70
CA LEU A 108 1.42 -11.63 -1.51
C LEU A 108 2.62 -12.60 -1.62
N GLU A 109 2.41 -13.80 -2.14
CA GLU A 109 3.50 -14.74 -2.42
C GLU A 109 4.51 -14.19 -3.43
N PHE A 110 4.03 -13.50 -4.46
CA PHE A 110 4.90 -12.81 -5.40
C PHE A 110 5.73 -11.73 -4.70
N PHE A 111 5.14 -10.94 -3.79
CA PHE A 111 5.84 -9.94 -2.99
C PHE A 111 6.89 -10.58 -2.07
N VAL A 112 6.53 -11.63 -1.35
CA VAL A 112 7.46 -12.37 -0.47
C VAL A 112 8.65 -12.92 -1.25
N LYS A 113 8.43 -13.51 -2.43
CA LYS A 113 9.50 -13.97 -3.34
C LYS A 113 10.41 -12.82 -3.79
N ASN A 114 9.90 -11.59 -3.80
CA ASN A 114 10.66 -10.38 -4.14
C ASN A 114 11.26 -9.67 -2.91
N GLY A 115 11.19 -10.26 -1.72
CA GLY A 115 11.85 -9.78 -0.51
C GLY A 115 10.96 -9.00 0.46
N CYS A 116 9.65 -8.93 0.24
CA CYS A 116 8.71 -8.31 1.17
C CYS A 116 8.79 -8.94 2.56
N LYS A 117 8.86 -8.12 3.59
CA LYS A 117 8.92 -8.51 5.01
C LYS A 117 7.87 -7.82 5.88
N VAL A 118 7.22 -6.81 5.34
CA VAL A 118 6.35 -5.91 6.09
C VAL A 118 5.08 -5.65 5.28
N SER A 119 3.93 -5.67 5.94
CA SER A 119 2.71 -5.07 5.41
C SER A 119 2.51 -3.68 6.00
N ASP A 120 1.80 -2.83 5.28
CA ASP A 120 1.47 -1.46 5.68
C ASP A 120 0.00 -1.20 5.41
N HIS A 121 -0.71 -0.65 6.40
CA HIS A 121 -2.14 -0.36 6.30
C HIS A 121 -2.44 1.05 6.80
N GLY A 122 -3.08 1.86 5.96
CA GLY A 122 -3.58 3.18 6.33
C GLY A 122 -5.05 3.12 6.71
N LEU A 123 -5.33 3.07 8.02
CA LEU A 123 -6.67 2.94 8.55
C LEU A 123 -7.17 4.27 9.11
N THR A 124 -8.41 4.65 8.81
CA THR A 124 -9.04 5.83 9.42
C THR A 124 -9.29 5.59 10.92
N TYR A 125 -9.70 4.37 11.26
CA TYR A 125 -9.91 3.89 12.64
C TYR A 125 -9.72 2.38 12.69
N ILE A 126 -9.58 1.82 13.88
CA ILE A 126 -9.60 0.36 14.07
C ILE A 126 -11.05 -0.10 14.03
N MET A 127 -11.41 -0.79 12.95
CA MET A 127 -12.74 -1.34 12.76
C MET A 127 -12.86 -2.71 13.44
N TYR A 128 -14.01 -2.93 14.06
CA TYR A 128 -14.41 -4.24 14.54
C TYR A 128 -15.92 -4.40 14.45
N GLU A 129 -16.36 -5.51 13.85
CA GLU A 129 -17.76 -5.90 13.78
C GLU A 129 -17.84 -7.43 13.73
N ASN A 130 -18.80 -8.01 14.43
CA ASN A 130 -19.05 -9.44 14.35
C ASN A 130 -19.55 -9.81 12.95
N TYR A 131 -19.01 -10.85 12.37
CA TYR A 131 -19.37 -11.33 11.05
C TYR A 131 -19.32 -12.86 10.98
N ASN A 132 -19.98 -13.42 9.97
CA ASN A 132 -19.74 -14.78 9.51
C ASN A 132 -19.39 -14.78 8.00
N GLU A 133 -18.85 -15.88 7.51
CA GLU A 133 -18.35 -15.99 6.14
C GLU A 133 -19.47 -15.76 5.09
N ASN A 134 -20.67 -16.26 5.34
CA ASN A 134 -21.82 -16.09 4.42
C ASN A 134 -22.19 -14.61 4.29
N GLU A 135 -22.24 -13.87 5.41
CA GLU A 135 -22.53 -12.43 5.39
C GLU A 135 -21.49 -11.68 4.56
N VAL A 136 -20.21 -11.96 4.75
CA VAL A 136 -19.13 -11.27 4.03
C VAL A 136 -19.19 -11.59 2.53
N ASN A 137 -19.48 -12.82 2.17
CA ASN A 137 -19.69 -13.21 0.77
C ASN A 137 -20.87 -12.47 0.14
N GLU A 138 -22.00 -12.35 0.84
CA GLU A 138 -23.15 -11.59 0.32
C GLU A 138 -22.86 -10.08 0.21
N ILE A 139 -22.06 -9.51 1.12
CA ILE A 139 -21.62 -8.11 1.04
C ILE A 139 -20.82 -7.86 -0.23
N ILE A 140 -19.85 -8.72 -0.55
CA ILE A 140 -19.07 -8.60 -1.78
C ILE A 140 -19.95 -8.74 -3.02
N LYS A 141 -20.82 -9.75 -3.06
CA LYS A 141 -21.74 -9.96 -4.19
C LYS A 141 -22.67 -8.75 -4.40
N LYS A 142 -23.17 -8.17 -3.30
CA LYS A 142 -23.97 -6.95 -3.31
C LYS A 142 -23.19 -5.79 -3.92
N LYS A 143 -21.94 -5.59 -3.52
CA LYS A 143 -21.07 -4.56 -4.09
C LYS A 143 -20.79 -4.79 -5.58
N ILE A 144 -20.52 -6.03 -5.99
CA ILE A 144 -20.27 -6.38 -7.41
C ILE A 144 -21.49 -6.07 -8.29
N LYS A 145 -22.71 -6.23 -7.75
CA LYS A 145 -23.95 -5.84 -8.44
C LYS A 145 -24.18 -4.32 -8.49
N GLY A 146 -23.29 -3.51 -7.91
CA GLY A 146 -23.43 -2.05 -7.86
C GLY A 146 -24.40 -1.54 -6.78
N GLU A 147 -24.78 -2.38 -5.83
CA GLU A 147 -25.67 -2.00 -4.75
C GLU A 147 -24.92 -1.22 -3.65
N LEU A 148 -25.62 -0.31 -2.97
CA LEU A 148 -25.06 0.43 -1.85
C LEU A 148 -24.92 -0.45 -0.61
N LEU A 149 -23.80 -0.30 0.08
CA LEU A 149 -23.53 -0.98 1.34
C LEU A 149 -23.82 -0.07 2.52
N THR A 150 -24.43 -0.62 3.56
CA THR A 150 -24.58 0.05 4.85
C THR A 150 -23.22 0.16 5.54
N GLU A 151 -23.07 1.07 6.51
CA GLU A 151 -21.85 1.21 7.31
C GLU A 151 -21.52 -0.08 8.09
N ILE A 152 -22.52 -0.81 8.54
CA ILE A 152 -22.33 -2.10 9.24
C ILE A 152 -21.76 -3.14 8.28
N GLU A 153 -22.28 -3.24 7.06
CA GLU A 153 -21.74 -4.14 6.03
C GLU A 153 -20.30 -3.80 5.69
N GLN A 154 -19.98 -2.51 5.52
CA GLN A 154 -18.61 -2.06 5.28
C GLN A 154 -17.67 -2.45 6.43
N ARG A 155 -18.10 -2.27 7.70
CA ARG A 155 -17.30 -2.67 8.87
C ARG A 155 -17.11 -4.18 8.98
N LYS A 156 -18.15 -4.97 8.72
CA LYS A 156 -18.06 -6.44 8.68
C LYS A 156 -17.04 -6.91 7.65
N TYR A 157 -17.13 -6.38 6.42
CA TYR A 157 -16.18 -6.67 5.37
C TYR A 157 -14.73 -6.31 5.77
N LYS A 158 -14.51 -5.09 6.24
CA LYS A 158 -13.18 -4.62 6.65
C LYS A 158 -12.60 -5.43 7.79
N THR A 159 -13.42 -5.82 8.76
CA THR A 159 -12.99 -6.70 9.86
C THR A 159 -12.57 -8.07 9.31
N ALA A 160 -13.40 -8.68 8.47
CA ALA A 160 -13.09 -9.97 7.84
C ALA A 160 -11.80 -9.89 7.00
N PHE A 161 -11.65 -8.83 6.21
CA PHE A 161 -10.46 -8.58 5.40
C PHE A 161 -9.19 -8.49 6.26
N MET A 162 -9.18 -7.67 7.31
CA MET A 162 -8.02 -7.51 8.17
C MET A 162 -7.67 -8.80 8.90
N VAL A 163 -8.66 -9.58 9.34
CA VAL A 163 -8.44 -10.90 9.96
C VAL A 163 -7.86 -11.90 8.95
N ALA A 164 -8.40 -11.94 7.72
CA ALA A 164 -7.88 -12.83 6.67
C ALA A 164 -6.44 -12.48 6.32
N MET A 165 -6.14 -11.19 6.08
CA MET A 165 -4.78 -10.74 5.79
C MET A 165 -3.82 -10.97 6.95
N GLY A 166 -4.25 -10.73 8.19
CA GLY A 166 -3.44 -11.00 9.39
C GLY A 166 -3.02 -12.49 9.49
N LYS A 167 -3.93 -13.41 9.15
CA LYS A 167 -3.60 -14.85 9.07
C LYS A 167 -2.57 -15.13 7.99
N GLU A 168 -2.71 -14.55 6.80
CA GLU A 168 -1.74 -14.70 5.71
C GLU A 168 -0.36 -14.14 6.08
N TYR A 169 -0.31 -13.00 6.79
CA TYR A 169 0.95 -12.41 7.25
C TYR A 169 1.62 -13.29 8.30
N ALA A 170 0.87 -13.82 9.26
CA ALA A 170 1.38 -14.75 10.25
C ALA A 170 1.98 -16.01 9.61
N CYS A 171 1.29 -16.61 8.63
CA CYS A 171 1.79 -17.78 7.90
C CYS A 171 3.09 -17.51 7.13
N LYS A 172 3.35 -16.26 6.74
CA LYS A 172 4.52 -15.86 5.94
C LYS A 172 5.60 -15.12 6.76
N ASN A 173 5.45 -15.05 8.09
CA ASN A 173 6.32 -14.30 9.01
C ASN A 173 6.53 -12.84 8.58
N LEU A 174 5.46 -12.16 8.18
CA LEU A 174 5.47 -10.75 7.87
C LEU A 174 5.12 -9.92 9.10
N VAL A 175 5.78 -8.78 9.26
CA VAL A 175 5.39 -7.77 10.23
C VAL A 175 4.18 -7.00 9.72
N MET A 176 3.15 -6.86 10.54
CA MET A 176 1.96 -6.08 10.20
C MET A 176 2.07 -4.68 10.82
N GLN A 177 2.18 -3.66 9.95
CA GLN A 177 2.13 -2.25 10.36
C GLN A 177 0.72 -1.68 10.19
N LEU A 178 0.24 -1.00 11.23
CA LEU A 178 -1.06 -0.34 11.22
C LEU A 178 -0.86 1.16 11.48
N HIS A 179 -1.13 1.99 10.48
CA HIS A 179 -1.20 3.44 10.59
C HIS A 179 -2.66 3.85 10.77
N TYR A 180 -3.04 4.33 11.93
CA TYR A 180 -4.42 4.72 12.23
C TYR A 180 -4.49 5.98 13.09
N GLY A 181 -5.67 6.58 13.17
CA GLY A 181 -5.92 7.77 13.99
C GLY A 181 -5.26 9.05 13.48
N VAL A 182 -4.86 9.07 12.22
CA VAL A 182 -4.29 10.27 11.58
C VAL A 182 -5.41 11.18 11.10
N ILE A 183 -5.42 12.42 11.55
CA ILE A 183 -6.27 13.46 10.99
C ILE A 183 -5.61 13.97 9.71
N ARG A 184 -6.30 13.82 8.59
CA ARG A 184 -5.84 14.30 7.27
C ARG A 184 -6.46 15.67 6.96
N ASP A 185 -5.88 16.34 5.99
CA ASP A 185 -6.45 17.60 5.42
C ASP A 185 -6.73 18.65 6.49
N LEU A 186 -5.76 18.84 7.41
CA LEU A 186 -5.86 19.75 8.55
C LEU A 186 -6.01 21.23 8.12
N ASN A 187 -5.48 21.59 6.97
CA ASN A 187 -5.59 22.96 6.46
C ASN A 187 -6.88 23.16 5.69
N LYS A 188 -7.96 23.41 6.41
CA LYS A 188 -9.29 23.66 5.83
C LYS A 188 -9.33 24.77 4.78
N LYS A 189 -8.42 25.76 4.85
CA LYS A 189 -8.36 26.82 3.84
C LYS A 189 -7.91 26.36 2.46
N ILE A 190 -7.31 25.17 2.37
CA ILE A 190 -6.83 24.60 1.11
C ILE A 190 -7.78 23.50 0.62
N TYR A 191 -8.46 22.80 1.54
CA TYR A 191 -9.25 21.61 1.26
C TYR A 191 -10.76 21.78 1.41
N ASP A 192 -11.25 22.94 1.86
CA ASP A 192 -12.64 23.38 1.76
C ASP A 192 -12.78 24.24 0.51
#